data_c0d092e01757ff02182376e2cdda41d0
#
_entry.id   c0d092e01757ff02182376e2cdda41d0
#
_cell.length_a   1.000
_cell.length_b   1.000
_cell.length_c   1.000
_cell.angle_alpha   90.00
_cell.angle_beta   90.00
_cell.angle_gamma   90.00
#
_symmetry.space_group_name_H-M   'P 1'
#
loop_
_entity.id
_entity.type
_entity.pdbx_description
1 polymer ?
#
loop_
_entity_poly.entity_id
_entity_poly.type
_entity_poly.pdbx_seq_one_letter_code
_entity_poly.pdbx_strand_id
1 'polypeptide(L)'
;SQTEKPMVDLISGFAFRGKADIWNESFIADIKTTTDLKAFRYSADKYGYDMQCYIYCNLFNRSFKDWYFIALDKASCDIGIYDVSEEFYKRGEAKFNRAIKVYKDFFVRGEELDSYIIRDTL
;
A
#
# COMPACT_ATOMS: atom_id res chain seq x y z
N SER A 1 19.38 9.91 -2.99
CA SER A 1 18.00 9.47 -3.01
C SER A 1 17.08 10.53 -3.63
N GLN A 2 16.01 10.09 -4.19
CA GLN A 2 14.99 10.96 -4.78
C GLN A 2 13.73 10.89 -3.93
N THR A 3 13.00 12.01 -3.85
CA THR A 3 11.73 12.08 -3.14
C THR A 3 10.58 12.20 -4.13
N GLU A 4 9.43 11.65 -3.76
CA GLU A 4 8.18 11.77 -4.50
C GLU A 4 8.27 11.39 -5.97
N LYS A 5 8.81 10.21 -6.26
CA LYS A 5 8.83 9.71 -7.63
C LYS A 5 7.43 9.21 -8.06
N PRO A 6 6.79 9.84 -9.04
CA PRO A 6 5.54 9.33 -9.58
C PRO A 6 5.79 8.16 -10.53
N MET A 7 4.86 7.19 -10.56
CA MET A 7 4.92 6.03 -11.41
C MET A 7 3.53 5.64 -11.89
N VAL A 8 3.45 5.18 -13.12
CA VAL A 8 2.23 4.60 -13.70
C VAL A 8 2.59 3.27 -14.33
N ASP A 9 1.86 2.21 -13.99
CA ASP A 9 2.06 0.89 -14.57
C ASP A 9 0.78 0.08 -14.52
N LEU A 10 0.77 -1.08 -15.18
CA LEU A 10 -0.35 -2.00 -15.18
C LEU A 10 -0.13 -3.10 -14.17
N ILE A 11 -1.11 -3.29 -13.31
CA ILE A 11 -1.16 -4.42 -12.36
C ILE A 11 -2.48 -5.15 -12.61
N SER A 12 -2.40 -6.44 -12.90
CA SER A 12 -3.56 -7.28 -13.23
C SER A 12 -4.42 -6.70 -14.37
N GLY A 13 -3.81 -6.02 -15.34
CA GLY A 13 -4.48 -5.41 -16.49
C GLY A 13 -5.13 -4.05 -16.21
N PHE A 14 -4.94 -3.48 -15.01
CA PHE A 14 -5.46 -2.16 -14.65
C PHE A 14 -4.32 -1.17 -14.49
N ALA A 15 -4.53 0.07 -14.91
CA ALA A 15 -3.56 1.15 -14.76
C ALA A 15 -3.60 1.70 -13.33
N PHE A 16 -2.45 1.73 -12.68
CA PHE A 16 -2.27 2.30 -11.35
C PHE A 16 -1.24 3.40 -11.38
N ARG A 17 -1.42 4.37 -10.48
CA ARG A 17 -0.51 5.49 -10.32
C ARG A 17 -0.15 5.62 -8.85
N GLY A 18 1.12 5.90 -8.55
CA GLY A 18 1.58 6.10 -7.19
C GLY A 18 2.82 6.99 -7.14
N LYS A 19 3.11 7.50 -5.96
CA LYS A 19 4.32 8.24 -5.66
C LYS A 19 5.01 7.62 -4.45
N ALA A 20 6.31 7.35 -4.58
CA ALA A 20 7.12 6.99 -3.44
C ALA A 20 7.60 8.25 -2.75
N ASP A 21 7.53 8.27 -1.41
CA ASP A 21 8.02 9.41 -0.62
C ASP A 21 9.54 9.52 -0.67
N ILE A 22 10.23 8.38 -0.59
CA ILE A 22 11.67 8.30 -0.76
C ILE A 22 11.99 7.16 -1.73
N TRP A 23 12.80 7.45 -2.72
CA TRP A 23 13.18 6.46 -3.72
C TRP A 23 14.67 6.60 -4.06
N ASN A 24 15.36 5.46 -4.15
CA ASN A 24 16.70 5.38 -4.72
C ASN A 24 16.93 3.97 -5.29
N GLU A 25 18.14 3.68 -5.77
CA GLU A 25 18.45 2.39 -6.38
C GLU A 25 18.42 1.23 -5.37
N SER A 26 18.61 1.52 -4.08
CA SER A 26 18.72 0.51 -3.03
C SER A 26 17.38 0.20 -2.36
N PHE A 27 16.53 1.20 -2.18
CA PHE A 27 15.28 1.01 -1.46
C PHE A 27 14.20 2.00 -1.88
N ILE A 28 13.00 1.71 -1.44
CA ILE A 28 11.83 2.57 -1.57
C ILE A 28 11.16 2.65 -0.20
N ALA A 29 10.75 3.83 0.19
CA ALA A 29 10.15 4.06 1.49
C ALA A 29 8.92 4.94 1.42
N ASP A 30 7.98 4.67 2.31
CA ASP A 30 6.79 5.46 2.51
C ASP A 30 6.80 6.03 3.93
N ILE A 31 6.53 7.33 4.04
CA ILE A 31 6.54 8.05 5.31
C ILE A 31 5.14 8.08 5.88
N LYS A 32 5.00 7.66 7.13
CA LYS A 32 3.74 7.67 7.86
C LYS A 32 3.91 8.45 9.16
N THR A 33 2.84 9.08 9.62
CA THR A 33 2.79 9.66 10.96
C THR A 33 1.96 8.77 11.85
N THR A 34 2.31 8.75 13.13
CA THR A 34 1.56 7.99 14.14
C THR A 34 1.52 8.78 15.44
N THR A 35 0.54 8.50 16.28
CA THR A 35 0.47 9.04 17.63
C THR A 35 1.16 8.14 18.65
N ASP A 36 1.52 6.92 18.27
CA ASP A 36 2.20 5.95 19.11
C ASP A 36 2.93 4.92 18.26
N LEU A 37 4.26 4.97 18.25
CA LEU A 37 5.08 4.01 17.50
C LEU A 37 4.82 2.58 17.92
N LYS A 38 4.54 2.32 19.19
CA LYS A 38 4.26 0.98 19.68
C LYS A 38 3.01 0.37 19.05
N ALA A 39 2.08 1.20 18.64
CA ALA A 39 0.83 0.78 18.00
C ALA A 39 0.92 0.79 16.47
N PHE A 40 2.03 1.21 15.89
CA PHE A 40 2.15 1.32 14.42
C PHE A 40 1.88 -0.01 13.71
N ARG A 41 2.32 -1.11 14.27
CA ARG A 41 2.08 -2.45 13.74
C ARG A 41 0.58 -2.71 13.50
N TYR A 42 -0.26 -2.31 14.43
CA TYR A 42 -1.72 -2.49 14.33
C TYR A 42 -2.33 -1.49 13.34
N SER A 43 -1.79 -0.29 13.28
CA SER A 43 -2.20 0.71 12.30
C SER A 43 -1.92 0.24 10.88
N ALA A 44 -0.79 -0.44 10.66
CA ALA A 44 -0.42 -0.97 9.36
C ALA A 44 -1.48 -1.96 8.83
N ASP A 45 -2.01 -2.83 9.70
CA ASP A 45 -3.10 -3.72 9.32
C ASP A 45 -4.42 -2.97 9.11
N LYS A 46 -4.75 -2.08 10.03
CA LYS A 46 -6.02 -1.35 10.02
C LYS A 46 -6.18 -0.47 8.79
N TYR A 47 -5.11 0.18 8.32
CA TYR A 47 -5.17 1.14 7.23
C TYR A 47 -4.74 0.56 5.88
N GLY A 48 -4.54 -0.75 5.79
CA GLY A 48 -4.23 -1.40 4.51
C GLY A 48 -2.85 -1.09 3.96
N TYR A 49 -1.87 -0.88 4.82
CA TYR A 49 -0.49 -0.60 4.38
C TYR A 49 0.14 -1.79 3.67
N ASP A 50 -0.33 -3.00 3.93
CA ASP A 50 0.09 -4.21 3.22
C ASP A 50 -0.29 -4.14 1.73
N MET A 51 -1.50 -3.72 1.42
CA MET A 51 -1.94 -3.53 0.04
C MET A 51 -1.18 -2.39 -0.64
N GLN A 52 -0.91 -1.31 0.08
CA GLN A 52 -0.09 -0.20 -0.42
C GLN A 52 1.32 -0.68 -0.77
N CYS A 53 1.95 -1.46 0.11
CA CYS A 53 3.26 -2.05 -0.13
C CYS A 53 3.26 -2.90 -1.39
N TYR A 54 2.27 -3.78 -1.54
CA TYR A 54 2.15 -4.64 -2.72
C TYR A 54 2.02 -3.82 -4.00
N ILE A 55 1.11 -2.86 -4.02
CA ILE A 55 0.87 -2.02 -5.20
C ILE A 55 2.13 -1.25 -5.59
N TYR A 56 2.79 -0.63 -4.64
CA TYR A 56 3.96 0.21 -4.92
C TYR A 56 5.17 -0.61 -5.33
N CYS A 57 5.39 -1.77 -4.72
CA CYS A 57 6.45 -2.68 -5.14
C CYS A 57 6.28 -3.09 -6.60
N ASN A 58 5.04 -3.34 -7.03
CA ASN A 58 4.76 -3.66 -8.42
C ASN A 58 4.94 -2.45 -9.34
N LEU A 59 4.44 -1.27 -8.95
CA LEU A 59 4.59 -0.05 -9.75
C LEU A 59 6.05 0.32 -9.98
N PHE A 60 6.88 0.20 -8.96
CA PHE A 60 8.28 0.56 -9.02
C PHE A 60 9.19 -0.60 -9.39
N ASN A 61 8.62 -1.78 -9.64
CA ASN A 61 9.36 -3.01 -9.95
C ASN A 61 10.43 -3.32 -8.91
N ARG A 62 10.03 -3.31 -7.65
CA ARG A 62 10.89 -3.56 -6.49
C ARG A 62 10.43 -4.77 -5.71
N SER A 63 11.40 -5.45 -5.07
CA SER A 63 11.11 -6.48 -4.10
C SER A 63 10.60 -5.87 -2.79
N PHE A 64 9.71 -6.58 -2.08
CA PHE A 64 9.30 -6.18 -0.75
C PHE A 64 10.50 -6.10 0.22
N LYS A 65 11.60 -6.78 -0.07
CA LYS A 65 12.83 -6.73 0.73
C LYS A 65 13.50 -5.37 0.73
N ASP A 66 13.19 -4.55 -0.26
CA ASP A 66 13.72 -3.19 -0.40
C ASP A 66 12.71 -2.13 0.03
N TRP A 67 11.58 -2.55 0.61
CA TRP A 67 10.52 -1.66 1.08
C TRP A 67 10.67 -1.35 2.56
N TYR A 68 10.46 -0.07 2.90
CA TYR A 68 10.41 0.38 4.30
C TYR A 68 9.25 1.33 4.53
N PHE A 69 8.63 1.21 5.71
CA PHE A 69 7.83 2.28 6.26
C PHE A 69 8.67 3.06 7.26
N ILE A 70 8.66 4.38 7.13
CA ILE A 70 9.29 5.28 8.08
C ILE A 70 8.17 5.97 8.84
N ALA A 71 8.02 5.68 10.12
CA ALA A 71 6.96 6.24 10.94
C ALA A 71 7.51 7.30 11.87
N LEU A 72 6.89 8.48 11.86
CA LEU A 72 7.22 9.57 12.76
C LEU A 72 6.15 9.66 13.85
N ASP A 73 6.58 9.52 15.09
CA ASP A 73 5.71 9.74 16.25
C ASP A 73 5.52 11.25 16.45
N LYS A 74 4.28 11.70 16.31
CA LYS A 74 3.96 13.14 16.40
C LYS A 74 4.08 13.69 17.82
N ALA A 75 3.99 12.83 18.83
CA ALA A 75 4.08 13.25 20.22
C ALA A 75 5.52 13.32 20.72
N SER A 76 6.34 12.31 20.45
CA SER A 76 7.71 12.22 20.94
C SER A 76 8.76 12.67 19.91
N CYS A 77 8.39 12.78 18.64
CA CYS A 77 9.31 13.00 17.50
C CYS A 77 10.28 11.84 17.27
N ASP A 78 10.03 10.68 17.88
CA ASP A 78 10.79 9.48 17.59
C ASP A 78 10.46 8.95 16.19
N ILE A 79 11.43 8.26 15.60
CA ILE A 79 11.30 7.70 14.27
C ILE A 79 11.43 6.19 14.35
N GLY A 80 10.49 5.46 13.75
CA GLY A 80 10.55 4.02 13.56
C GLY A 80 10.82 3.69 12.09
N ILE A 81 11.67 2.72 11.85
CA ILE A 81 11.93 2.20 10.51
C ILE A 81 11.50 0.73 10.50
N TYR A 82 10.57 0.40 9.62
CA TYR A 82 9.94 -0.92 9.56
C TYR A 82 10.16 -1.53 8.19
N ASP A 83 10.83 -2.68 8.15
CA ASP A 83 10.81 -3.53 6.97
C ASP A 83 9.53 -4.38 7.00
N VAL A 84 9.25 -5.11 5.93
CA VAL A 84 8.05 -5.92 5.81
C VAL A 84 8.42 -7.37 5.57
N SER A 85 7.62 -8.27 6.15
CA SER A 85 7.76 -9.71 5.91
C SER A 85 7.14 -10.12 4.58
N GLU A 86 7.50 -11.29 4.11
CA GLU A 86 6.84 -11.88 2.94
C GLU A 86 5.35 -12.08 3.18
N GLU A 87 4.97 -12.47 4.40
CA GLU A 87 3.56 -12.64 4.77
C GLU A 87 2.78 -11.34 4.69
N PHE A 88 3.37 -10.25 5.14
CA PHE A 88 2.78 -8.90 5.03
C PHE A 88 2.54 -8.54 3.56
N TYR A 89 3.55 -8.74 2.72
CA TYR A 89 3.45 -8.47 1.28
C TYR A 89 2.37 -9.34 0.63
N LYS A 90 2.34 -10.64 0.95
CA LYS A 90 1.34 -11.57 0.39
C LYS A 90 -0.08 -11.28 0.86
N ARG A 91 -0.25 -10.78 2.07
CA ARG A 91 -1.57 -10.29 2.51
C ARG A 91 -2.03 -9.12 1.66
N GLY A 92 -1.12 -8.21 1.35
CA GLY A 92 -1.40 -7.09 0.44
C GLY A 92 -1.80 -7.57 -0.95
N GLU A 93 -1.10 -8.55 -1.49
CA GLU A 93 -1.42 -9.18 -2.76
C GLU A 93 -2.82 -9.79 -2.75
N ALA A 94 -3.14 -10.56 -1.71
CA ALA A 94 -4.45 -11.20 -1.58
C ALA A 94 -5.59 -10.17 -1.52
N LYS A 95 -5.41 -9.11 -0.74
CA LYS A 95 -6.38 -8.01 -0.65
C LYS A 95 -6.55 -7.29 -1.99
N PHE A 96 -5.46 -7.05 -2.68
CA PHE A 96 -5.47 -6.42 -4.00
C PHE A 96 -6.23 -7.28 -5.01
N ASN A 97 -5.92 -8.57 -5.08
CA ASN A 97 -6.56 -9.50 -6.00
C ASN A 97 -8.06 -9.62 -5.72
N ARG A 98 -8.45 -9.61 -4.45
CA ARG A 98 -9.85 -9.59 -4.06
C ARG A 98 -10.57 -8.32 -4.51
N ALA A 99 -9.95 -7.17 -4.34
CA ALA A 99 -10.51 -5.89 -4.77
C ALA A 99 -10.66 -5.84 -6.29
N ILE A 100 -9.68 -6.33 -7.03
CA ILE A 100 -9.73 -6.40 -8.50
C ILE A 100 -10.84 -7.35 -8.95
N LYS A 101 -11.03 -8.48 -8.29
CA LYS A 101 -12.11 -9.40 -8.62
C LYS A 101 -13.49 -8.75 -8.44
N VAL A 102 -13.70 -8.05 -7.34
CA VAL A 102 -14.93 -7.31 -7.09
C VAL A 102 -15.16 -6.26 -8.17
N TYR A 103 -14.14 -5.50 -8.53
CA TYR A 103 -14.21 -4.51 -9.59
C TYR A 103 -14.61 -5.14 -10.94
N LYS A 104 -13.95 -6.24 -11.33
CA LYS A 104 -14.24 -6.95 -12.59
C LYS A 104 -15.67 -7.48 -12.60
N ASP A 105 -16.14 -8.08 -11.52
CA ASP A 105 -17.48 -8.62 -11.43
C ASP A 105 -18.54 -7.53 -11.56
N PHE A 106 -18.29 -6.36 -10.97
CA PHE A 106 -19.22 -5.23 -11.01
C PHE A 106 -19.19 -4.47 -12.35
N PHE A 107 -18.02 -4.05 -12.79
CA PHE A 107 -17.90 -3.14 -13.93
C PHE A 107 -17.80 -3.84 -15.28
N VAL A 108 -17.28 -5.05 -15.31
CA VAL A 108 -17.04 -5.78 -16.56
C VAL A 108 -18.14 -6.79 -16.84
N ARG A 109 -18.62 -7.51 -15.82
CA ARG A 109 -19.66 -8.55 -15.98
C ARG A 109 -21.06 -8.07 -15.67
N GLY A 110 -21.22 -6.91 -15.05
CA GLY A 110 -22.52 -6.35 -14.70
C GLY A 110 -23.24 -7.12 -13.59
N GLU A 111 -22.50 -7.85 -12.75
CA GLU A 111 -23.07 -8.57 -11.61
C GLU A 111 -23.51 -7.60 -10.52
N GLU A 112 -24.56 -7.96 -9.77
CA GLU A 112 -24.94 -7.22 -8.57
C GLU A 112 -24.00 -7.56 -7.43
N LEU A 113 -23.39 -6.52 -6.83
CA LEU A 113 -22.42 -6.67 -5.74
C LEU A 113 -22.84 -5.85 -4.53
N ASP A 114 -24.13 -5.80 -4.21
CA ASP A 114 -24.65 -4.99 -3.11
C ASP A 114 -23.97 -5.27 -1.77
N SER A 115 -23.51 -6.52 -1.56
CA SER A 115 -22.79 -6.91 -0.35
C SER A 115 -21.34 -6.41 -0.31
N TYR A 116 -20.79 -5.93 -1.43
CA TYR A 116 -19.39 -5.47 -1.53
C TYR A 116 -19.26 -3.96 -1.72
N ILE A 117 -20.34 -3.31 -2.13
CA ILE A 117 -20.26 -1.90 -2.54
C ILE A 117 -21.05 -1.05 -1.57
N ILE A 118 -20.36 -0.06 -1.02
CA ILE A 118 -20.97 1.02 -0.23
C ILE A 118 -21.02 2.25 -1.13
N ARG A 119 -22.20 2.86 -1.22
CA ARG A 119 -22.38 4.12 -1.94
C ARG A 119 -22.75 5.18 -0.94
N ASP A 120 -21.89 6.16 -0.83
CA ASP A 120 -22.05 7.25 0.12
C ASP A 120 -21.41 8.52 -0.43
N THR A 121 -21.73 9.63 0.20
CA THR A 121 -21.12 10.93 -0.11
C THR A 121 -20.38 11.44 1.11
N LEU A 122 -19.13 11.71 0.92
CA LEU A 122 -18.29 12.29 1.97
C LEU A 122 -18.41 13.81 2.01
#